data_95e8cd29e7c5a7378de7897f58497fc4
#
_entry.id   95e8cd29e7c5a7378de7897f58497fc4
#
_cell.length_a   1.000
_cell.length_b   1.000
_cell.length_c   1.000
_cell.angle_alpha   90.00
_cell.angle_beta   90.00
_cell.angle_gamma   90.00
#
_symmetry.space_group_name_H-M   'P 1'
#
loop_
_entity.id
_entity.type
_entity.pdbx_description
1 polymer ?
#
loop_
_entity_poly.entity_id
_entity_poly.type
_entity_poly.pdbx_seq_one_letter_code
_entity_poly.pdbx_strand_id
1 'polypeptide(L)'
;MEQFGLVERGVAALALATLGMRQFVGGQGLTVGYALAVVLLPVWIGAVSRYRGARVLFWTFGLTVVAGVVVSRYSAMTHRVIQGNLITGVVLVAGTACGIGVILWARRIMPMKFVGIWYGLGMVVGAGLFTAHGTANDWKFVWAVPFAVAVLSAGLKEGRRAIELAILLLLGIVSAGLDSRSYFATFLLAAVLIVWQVRPKSMSRQASWTWTAVLMASLSMGVYVLGSTLLVNGYLGQVAQARSIQQIDEAGSLILGGRPELAATISLMKAYPWGFGVGVVPNPTEILVAKQGMAGINYDPNNGYVEQYMFGDRFELHSTFGDLWANYSVVGLVSLLVILFMVVRSLAFVVANRKGSAVLLFLSCWTLWNLAFSPLYSAVPTLMITLGLGLLDKQASRPAINRKPTIGKLGTELSTVKPKRSIMQPKALAGTAKLSKRVPE
;
A
#
# COMPACT_ATOMS: atom_id res chain seq x y z
N MET A 1 0.67 5.33 -25.48
CA MET A 1 1.11 4.01 -24.99
C MET A 1 1.98 3.42 -26.08
N GLU A 2 3.27 3.15 -25.79
CA GLU A 2 4.11 2.39 -26.69
C GLU A 2 3.43 1.05 -26.98
N GLN A 3 3.49 0.58 -28.22
CA GLN A 3 2.91 -0.72 -28.61
C GLN A 3 3.81 -1.83 -28.09
N PHE A 4 3.64 -2.19 -26.82
CA PHE A 4 4.30 -3.36 -26.25
C PHE A 4 3.63 -4.64 -26.78
N GLY A 5 4.45 -5.61 -27.18
CA GLY A 5 3.98 -6.86 -27.75
C GLY A 5 3.17 -7.70 -26.74
N LEU A 6 2.39 -8.64 -27.26
CA LEU A 6 1.62 -9.60 -26.42
C LEU A 6 2.54 -10.39 -25.48
N VAL A 7 3.75 -10.71 -25.92
CA VAL A 7 4.76 -11.45 -25.12
C VAL A 7 5.16 -10.66 -23.89
N GLU A 8 5.48 -9.35 -24.02
CA GLU A 8 5.87 -8.52 -22.89
C GLU A 8 4.74 -8.39 -21.85
N ARG A 9 3.49 -8.27 -22.30
CA ARG A 9 2.32 -8.25 -21.42
C ARG A 9 2.14 -9.60 -20.71
N GLY A 10 2.34 -10.71 -21.41
CA GLY A 10 2.30 -12.06 -20.86
C GLY A 10 3.36 -12.27 -19.78
N VAL A 11 4.61 -11.86 -20.04
CA VAL A 11 5.71 -11.93 -19.07
C VAL A 11 5.42 -11.07 -17.84
N ALA A 12 4.92 -9.84 -18.03
CA ALA A 12 4.55 -8.97 -16.93
C ALA A 12 3.39 -9.54 -16.09
N ALA A 13 2.37 -10.11 -16.73
CA ALA A 13 1.25 -10.78 -16.06
C ALA A 13 1.73 -11.97 -15.21
N LEU A 14 2.58 -12.82 -15.78
CA LEU A 14 3.18 -13.96 -15.08
C LEU A 14 4.03 -13.51 -13.88
N ALA A 15 4.89 -12.51 -14.08
CA ALA A 15 5.71 -11.97 -13.00
C ALA A 15 4.87 -11.36 -11.86
N LEU A 16 3.78 -10.65 -12.18
CA LEU A 16 2.86 -10.12 -11.18
C LEU A 16 2.13 -11.23 -10.43
N ALA A 17 1.63 -12.25 -11.14
CA ALA A 17 0.94 -13.38 -10.53
C ALA A 17 1.87 -14.16 -9.60
N THR A 18 3.11 -14.47 -10.01
CA THR A 18 4.08 -15.19 -9.18
C THR A 18 4.54 -14.39 -7.97
N LEU A 19 4.67 -13.05 -8.08
CA LEU A 19 4.92 -12.17 -6.93
C LEU A 19 3.77 -12.20 -5.93
N GLY A 20 2.53 -12.14 -6.41
CA GLY A 20 1.33 -12.23 -5.56
C GLY A 20 1.18 -13.60 -4.90
N MET A 21 1.47 -14.66 -5.62
CA MET A 21 1.31 -16.05 -5.17
C MET A 21 2.24 -16.44 -4.02
N ARG A 22 3.43 -15.82 -3.90
CA ARG A 22 4.42 -16.09 -2.84
C ARG A 22 4.79 -17.55 -2.66
N GLN A 23 4.82 -18.31 -3.74
CA GLN A 23 5.29 -19.71 -3.69
C GLN A 23 6.76 -19.76 -3.31
N PHE A 24 7.08 -20.40 -2.19
CA PHE A 24 8.45 -20.58 -1.71
C PHE A 24 9.17 -21.67 -2.50
N VAL A 25 10.47 -21.44 -2.76
CA VAL A 25 11.36 -22.40 -3.42
C VAL A 25 12.50 -22.68 -2.45
N GLY A 26 12.54 -23.91 -1.93
CA GLY A 26 13.53 -24.27 -0.91
C GLY A 26 13.27 -23.56 0.42
N GLY A 27 14.30 -23.53 1.29
CA GLY A 27 14.30 -22.76 2.53
C GLY A 27 14.64 -21.28 2.30
N GLN A 28 14.75 -20.52 3.36
CA GLN A 28 15.37 -19.19 3.37
C GLN A 28 14.54 -18.06 2.69
N GLY A 29 13.22 -18.22 2.60
CA GLY A 29 12.32 -17.13 2.20
C GLY A 29 12.34 -16.76 0.71
N LEU A 30 13.08 -17.48 -0.14
CA LEU A 30 13.08 -17.25 -1.58
C LEU A 30 11.74 -17.69 -2.18
N THR A 31 11.13 -16.83 -3.01
CA THR A 31 9.91 -17.15 -3.75
C THR A 31 10.20 -17.20 -5.26
N VAL A 32 9.36 -17.95 -6.00
CA VAL A 32 9.40 -17.94 -7.49
C VAL A 32 9.31 -16.53 -8.03
N GLY A 33 8.43 -15.69 -7.44
CA GLY A 33 8.28 -14.29 -7.84
C GLY A 33 9.54 -13.47 -7.63
N TYR A 34 10.27 -13.67 -6.52
CA TYR A 34 11.54 -12.97 -6.27
C TYR A 34 12.64 -13.43 -7.26
N ALA A 35 12.75 -14.74 -7.50
CA ALA A 35 13.70 -15.25 -8.46
C ALA A 35 13.44 -14.67 -9.87
N LEU A 36 12.17 -14.67 -10.31
CA LEU A 36 11.79 -14.09 -11.58
C LEU A 36 12.04 -12.57 -11.62
N ALA A 37 11.79 -11.85 -10.51
CA ALA A 37 12.07 -10.42 -10.42
C ALA A 37 13.58 -10.11 -10.56
N VAL A 38 14.45 -10.95 -10.03
CA VAL A 38 15.91 -10.83 -10.20
C VAL A 38 16.30 -11.10 -11.67
N VAL A 39 15.77 -12.14 -12.29
CA VAL A 39 16.01 -12.43 -13.72
C VAL A 39 15.57 -11.26 -14.62
N LEU A 40 14.45 -10.61 -14.27
CA LEU A 40 13.92 -9.47 -15.00
C LEU A 40 14.58 -8.12 -14.63
N LEU A 41 15.64 -8.11 -13.80
CA LEU A 41 16.34 -6.89 -13.37
C LEU A 41 16.75 -5.98 -14.54
N PRO A 42 17.38 -6.49 -15.64
CA PRO A 42 17.73 -5.64 -16.78
C PRO A 42 16.54 -4.93 -17.42
N VAL A 43 15.35 -5.52 -17.32
CA VAL A 43 14.13 -4.99 -17.91
C VAL A 43 13.50 -3.90 -17.06
N TRP A 44 13.38 -4.12 -15.75
CA TRP A 44 12.66 -3.19 -14.89
C TRP A 44 13.53 -2.07 -14.30
N ILE A 45 14.86 -2.22 -14.21
CA ILE A 45 15.71 -1.22 -13.56
C ILE A 45 15.62 0.16 -14.23
N GLY A 46 15.49 0.20 -15.56
CA GLY A 46 15.28 1.42 -16.32
C GLY A 46 13.96 2.12 -16.01
N ALA A 47 12.93 1.36 -15.59
CA ALA A 47 11.62 1.92 -15.26
C ALA A 47 11.63 2.71 -13.94
N VAL A 48 12.50 2.34 -12.98
CA VAL A 48 12.59 2.95 -11.64
C VAL A 48 12.80 4.47 -11.73
N SER A 49 13.65 4.93 -12.64
CA SER A 49 13.99 6.35 -12.80
C SER A 49 12.81 7.25 -13.17
N ARG A 50 11.73 6.67 -13.72
CA ARG A 50 10.52 7.39 -14.14
C ARG A 50 9.66 7.82 -12.95
N TYR A 51 9.75 7.14 -11.80
CA TYR A 51 8.89 7.39 -10.65
C TYR A 51 9.57 8.27 -9.61
N ARG A 52 8.78 9.19 -9.00
CA ARG A 52 9.27 10.13 -7.98
C ARG A 52 9.62 9.37 -6.70
N GLY A 53 10.84 9.56 -6.22
CA GLY A 53 11.32 8.95 -4.98
C GLY A 53 11.74 7.48 -5.11
N ALA A 54 11.46 6.80 -6.24
CA ALA A 54 11.80 5.39 -6.39
C ALA A 54 13.30 5.12 -6.17
N ARG A 55 14.21 5.94 -6.71
CA ARG A 55 15.65 5.79 -6.48
C ARG A 55 16.02 5.85 -4.99
N VAL A 56 15.43 6.78 -4.24
CA VAL A 56 15.66 6.89 -2.79
C VAL A 56 15.20 5.63 -2.09
N LEU A 57 14.00 5.12 -2.44
CA LEU A 57 13.46 3.88 -1.87
C LEU A 57 14.39 2.69 -2.11
N PHE A 58 14.90 2.52 -3.34
CA PHE A 58 15.80 1.41 -3.66
C PHE A 58 17.15 1.53 -2.94
N TRP A 59 17.71 2.74 -2.83
CA TRP A 59 18.92 2.98 -2.04
C TRP A 59 18.70 2.70 -0.56
N THR A 60 17.56 3.10 0.02
CA THR A 60 17.28 2.81 1.43
C THR A 60 17.13 1.31 1.67
N PHE A 61 16.48 0.55 0.77
CA PHE A 61 16.43 -0.92 0.89
C PHE A 61 17.81 -1.56 0.80
N GLY A 62 18.67 -1.11 -0.14
CA GLY A 62 20.04 -1.60 -0.22
C GLY A 62 20.84 -1.33 1.06
N LEU A 63 20.77 -0.11 1.60
CA LEU A 63 21.40 0.26 2.86
C LEU A 63 20.84 -0.54 4.04
N THR A 64 19.52 -0.81 4.06
CA THR A 64 18.87 -1.64 5.09
C THR A 64 19.45 -3.05 5.10
N VAL A 65 19.59 -3.68 3.93
CA VAL A 65 20.21 -5.00 3.83
C VAL A 65 21.64 -4.99 4.37
N VAL A 66 22.44 -4.02 3.94
CA VAL A 66 23.84 -3.89 4.42
C VAL A 66 23.89 -3.69 5.94
N ALA A 67 23.07 -2.78 6.47
CA ALA A 67 23.02 -2.51 7.91
C ALA A 67 22.62 -3.76 8.70
N GLY A 68 21.60 -4.50 8.25
CA GLY A 68 21.16 -5.73 8.91
C GLY A 68 22.27 -6.78 9.00
N VAL A 69 23.04 -6.97 7.93
CA VAL A 69 24.18 -7.90 7.90
C VAL A 69 25.33 -7.41 8.78
N VAL A 70 25.68 -6.12 8.72
CA VAL A 70 26.76 -5.55 9.53
C VAL A 70 26.46 -5.66 11.03
N VAL A 71 25.23 -5.26 11.43
CA VAL A 71 24.81 -5.35 12.84
C VAL A 71 24.74 -6.80 13.30
N SER A 72 24.26 -7.72 12.45
CA SER A 72 24.27 -9.16 12.75
C SER A 72 25.68 -9.70 13.00
N ARG A 73 26.68 -9.27 12.20
CA ARG A 73 28.09 -9.66 12.41
C ARG A 73 28.65 -9.12 13.71
N TYR A 74 28.30 -7.90 14.09
CA TYR A 74 28.66 -7.32 15.38
C TYR A 74 28.00 -8.09 16.54
N SER A 75 26.71 -8.35 16.44
CA SER A 75 25.94 -9.09 17.46
C SER A 75 26.40 -10.54 17.61
N ALA A 76 27.00 -11.14 16.58
CA ALA A 76 27.53 -12.50 16.65
C ALA A 76 28.65 -12.70 17.70
N MET A 77 29.20 -11.62 18.25
CA MET A 77 30.16 -11.69 19.37
C MET A 77 29.46 -12.05 20.69
N THR A 78 28.17 -11.80 20.85
CA THR A 78 27.42 -11.98 22.10
C THR A 78 26.16 -12.81 21.91
N HIS A 79 25.71 -13.04 20.69
CA HIS A 79 24.47 -13.72 20.35
C HIS A 79 24.71 -14.85 19.33
N ARG A 80 23.84 -15.84 19.40
CA ARG A 80 23.73 -16.85 18.35
C ARG A 80 23.10 -16.22 17.11
N VAL A 81 23.68 -16.44 15.94
CA VAL A 81 23.12 -16.03 14.63
C VAL A 81 22.78 -17.26 13.82
N ILE A 82 21.53 -17.37 13.38
CA ILE A 82 21.07 -18.45 12.51
C ILE A 82 21.20 -17.99 11.06
N GLN A 83 22.10 -18.60 10.30
CA GLN A 83 22.39 -18.22 8.91
C GLN A 83 21.14 -18.30 8.01
N GLY A 84 20.28 -19.31 8.19
CA GLY A 84 19.02 -19.42 7.45
C GLY A 84 18.11 -18.20 7.64
N ASN A 85 17.99 -17.71 8.89
CA ASN A 85 17.20 -16.53 9.21
C ASN A 85 17.84 -15.23 8.68
N LEU A 86 19.18 -15.16 8.71
CA LEU A 86 19.93 -14.05 8.12
C LEU A 86 19.65 -13.96 6.61
N ILE A 87 19.77 -15.07 5.88
CA ILE A 87 19.50 -15.11 4.44
C ILE A 87 18.03 -14.77 4.18
N THR A 88 17.08 -15.33 4.96
CA THR A 88 15.66 -15.04 4.84
C THR A 88 15.36 -13.55 4.97
N GLY A 89 15.94 -12.86 5.95
CA GLY A 89 15.74 -11.42 6.11
C GLY A 89 16.36 -10.60 4.98
N VAL A 90 17.55 -10.95 4.50
CA VAL A 90 18.17 -10.31 3.32
C VAL A 90 17.31 -10.51 2.07
N VAL A 91 16.85 -11.74 1.81
CA VAL A 91 16.00 -12.08 0.67
C VAL A 91 14.66 -11.35 0.76
N LEU A 92 14.08 -11.20 1.95
CA LEU A 92 12.82 -10.50 2.15
C LEU A 92 12.89 -9.04 1.70
N VAL A 93 13.91 -8.29 2.13
CA VAL A 93 14.06 -6.86 1.80
C VAL A 93 14.50 -6.68 0.35
N ALA A 94 15.50 -7.44 -0.11
CA ALA A 94 15.97 -7.38 -1.50
C ALA A 94 14.90 -7.82 -2.50
N GLY A 95 14.19 -8.92 -2.20
CA GLY A 95 13.07 -9.40 -3.01
C GLY A 95 11.90 -8.42 -3.06
N THR A 96 11.62 -7.73 -1.95
CA THR A 96 10.62 -6.65 -1.91
C THR A 96 11.01 -5.52 -2.87
N ALA A 97 12.25 -5.08 -2.87
CA ALA A 97 12.73 -4.07 -3.79
C ALA A 97 12.57 -4.53 -5.26
N CYS A 98 13.04 -5.74 -5.59
CA CYS A 98 12.90 -6.31 -6.93
C CYS A 98 11.42 -6.42 -7.36
N GLY A 99 10.55 -6.87 -6.46
CA GLY A 99 9.11 -6.97 -6.72
C GLY A 99 8.47 -5.60 -7.02
N ILE A 100 8.82 -4.56 -6.27
CA ILE A 100 8.40 -3.18 -6.56
C ILE A 100 8.89 -2.78 -7.96
N GLY A 101 10.14 -3.08 -8.31
CA GLY A 101 10.71 -2.81 -9.64
C GLY A 101 9.89 -3.43 -10.77
N VAL A 102 9.51 -4.70 -10.64
CA VAL A 102 8.64 -5.40 -11.60
C VAL A 102 7.26 -4.74 -11.71
N ILE A 103 6.64 -4.35 -10.58
CA ILE A 103 5.33 -3.67 -10.61
C ILE A 103 5.44 -2.31 -11.31
N LEU A 104 6.50 -1.55 -11.05
CA LEU A 104 6.75 -0.26 -11.71
C LEU A 104 6.95 -0.41 -13.23
N TRP A 105 7.64 -1.47 -13.65
CA TRP A 105 7.78 -1.81 -15.07
C TRP A 105 6.44 -2.22 -15.69
N ALA A 106 5.70 -3.12 -15.04
CA ALA A 106 4.39 -3.58 -15.51
C ALA A 106 3.40 -2.42 -15.74
N ARG A 107 3.44 -1.38 -14.91
CA ARG A 107 2.63 -0.14 -15.07
C ARG A 107 2.96 0.65 -16.35
N ARG A 108 4.09 0.41 -16.99
CA ARG A 108 4.41 1.01 -18.30
C ARG A 108 3.79 0.23 -19.45
N ILE A 109 3.60 -1.08 -19.24
CA ILE A 109 3.18 -2.05 -20.26
C ILE A 109 1.67 -2.20 -20.28
N MET A 110 1.04 -2.20 -19.11
CA MET A 110 -0.40 -2.43 -18.98
C MET A 110 -1.06 -1.41 -18.03
N PRO A 111 -2.38 -1.17 -18.18
CA PRO A 111 -3.16 -0.34 -17.26
C PRO A 111 -3.10 -0.86 -15.82
N MET A 112 -3.16 0.06 -14.84
CA MET A 112 -3.12 -0.26 -13.39
C MET A 112 -4.14 -1.33 -12.98
N LYS A 113 -5.32 -1.33 -13.63
CA LYS A 113 -6.34 -2.36 -13.43
C LYS A 113 -5.78 -3.77 -13.60
N PHE A 114 -5.10 -4.04 -14.71
CA PHE A 114 -4.55 -5.37 -14.99
C PHE A 114 -3.35 -5.71 -14.12
N VAL A 115 -2.54 -4.71 -13.73
CA VAL A 115 -1.47 -4.90 -12.74
C VAL A 115 -2.06 -5.42 -11.41
N GLY A 116 -3.11 -4.76 -10.92
CA GLY A 116 -3.77 -5.18 -9.69
C GLY A 116 -4.50 -6.52 -9.83
N ILE A 117 -5.16 -6.80 -10.97
CA ILE A 117 -5.84 -8.09 -11.22
C ILE A 117 -4.83 -9.24 -11.19
N TRP A 118 -3.74 -9.18 -11.97
CA TRP A 118 -2.78 -10.29 -12.04
C TRP A 118 -2.08 -10.53 -10.70
N TYR A 119 -1.71 -9.45 -10.00
CA TYR A 119 -1.14 -9.56 -8.67
C TYR A 119 -2.15 -10.14 -7.67
N GLY A 120 -3.39 -9.64 -7.67
CA GLY A 120 -4.47 -10.12 -6.80
C GLY A 120 -4.86 -11.57 -7.06
N LEU A 121 -4.95 -11.99 -8.33
CA LEU A 121 -5.19 -13.39 -8.69
C LEU A 121 -4.04 -14.29 -8.19
N GLY A 122 -2.79 -13.83 -8.33
CA GLY A 122 -1.64 -14.52 -7.73
C GLY A 122 -1.80 -14.69 -6.23
N MET A 123 -2.21 -13.62 -5.51
CA MET A 123 -2.48 -13.70 -4.06
C MET A 123 -3.59 -14.70 -3.73
N VAL A 124 -4.68 -14.74 -4.50
CA VAL A 124 -5.80 -15.70 -4.30
C VAL A 124 -5.33 -17.13 -4.51
N VAL A 125 -4.56 -17.40 -5.57
CA VAL A 125 -3.97 -18.71 -5.83
C VAL A 125 -3.00 -19.12 -4.72
N GLY A 126 -2.15 -18.18 -4.28
CA GLY A 126 -1.21 -18.40 -3.17
C GLY A 126 -1.92 -18.70 -1.85
N ALA A 127 -2.99 -17.97 -1.56
CA ALA A 127 -3.84 -18.20 -0.39
C ALA A 127 -4.46 -19.60 -0.43
N GLY A 128 -4.99 -20.03 -1.57
CA GLY A 128 -5.66 -21.32 -1.70
C GLY A 128 -4.74 -22.55 -1.71
N LEU A 129 -3.53 -22.41 -2.27
CA LEU A 129 -2.65 -23.56 -2.50
C LEU A 129 -1.48 -23.67 -1.53
N PHE A 130 -0.99 -22.54 -1.00
CA PHE A 130 0.28 -22.50 -0.26
C PHE A 130 0.17 -21.93 1.16
N THR A 131 -1.04 -21.55 1.59
CA THR A 131 -1.29 -21.05 2.95
C THR A 131 -2.03 -22.11 3.76
N ALA A 132 -1.65 -22.30 5.01
CA ALA A 132 -2.37 -23.19 5.92
C ALA A 132 -3.80 -22.66 6.15
N HIS A 133 -4.77 -23.56 6.07
CA HIS A 133 -6.18 -23.32 6.35
C HIS A 133 -6.58 -23.92 7.69
N GLY A 134 -7.76 -23.55 8.20
CA GLY A 134 -8.29 -24.02 9.48
C GLY A 134 -7.79 -23.21 10.67
N THR A 135 -7.34 -21.97 10.44
CA THR A 135 -7.10 -21.01 11.50
C THR A 135 -8.43 -20.58 12.14
N ALA A 136 -8.36 -20.00 13.35
CA ALA A 136 -9.56 -19.49 14.01
C ALA A 136 -10.32 -18.43 13.17
N ASN A 137 -9.67 -17.79 12.20
CA ASN A 137 -10.28 -16.82 11.31
C ASN A 137 -9.54 -16.76 9.96
N ASP A 138 -9.87 -17.68 9.04
CA ASP A 138 -9.26 -17.75 7.70
C ASP A 138 -9.55 -16.49 6.85
N TRP A 139 -10.70 -15.84 7.04
CA TRP A 139 -10.95 -14.57 6.39
C TRP A 139 -9.89 -13.54 6.73
N LYS A 140 -9.63 -13.36 8.02
CA LYS A 140 -8.67 -12.37 8.53
C LYS A 140 -7.23 -12.66 8.11
N PHE A 141 -6.81 -13.92 8.18
CA PHE A 141 -5.39 -14.27 8.04
C PHE A 141 -5.02 -14.71 6.62
N VAL A 142 -6.01 -15.17 5.82
CA VAL A 142 -5.75 -15.78 4.52
C VAL A 142 -6.43 -15.00 3.38
N TRP A 143 -7.74 -14.72 3.47
CA TRP A 143 -8.54 -14.34 2.30
C TRP A 143 -8.80 -12.85 2.12
N ALA A 144 -8.91 -12.06 3.18
CA ALA A 144 -9.39 -10.67 3.09
C ALA A 144 -8.58 -9.81 2.11
N VAL A 145 -7.24 -9.83 2.19
CA VAL A 145 -6.38 -9.04 1.31
C VAL A 145 -6.37 -9.57 -0.12
N PRO A 146 -6.16 -10.88 -0.38
CA PRO A 146 -6.23 -11.45 -1.73
C PRO A 146 -7.52 -11.08 -2.47
N PHE A 147 -8.66 -11.32 -1.85
CA PHE A 147 -9.96 -10.98 -2.44
C PHE A 147 -10.11 -9.47 -2.64
N ALA A 148 -9.74 -8.66 -1.66
CA ALA A 148 -9.83 -7.20 -1.78
C ALA A 148 -9.02 -6.68 -2.98
N VAL A 149 -7.76 -7.12 -3.12
CA VAL A 149 -6.90 -6.68 -4.23
C VAL A 149 -7.48 -7.12 -5.58
N ALA A 150 -7.90 -8.38 -5.70
CA ALA A 150 -8.45 -8.91 -6.95
C ALA A 150 -9.75 -8.20 -7.36
N VAL A 151 -10.73 -8.13 -6.44
CA VAL A 151 -12.09 -7.64 -6.74
C VAL A 151 -12.09 -6.11 -6.90
N LEU A 152 -11.39 -5.36 -6.04
CA LEU A 152 -11.28 -3.91 -6.18
C LEU A 152 -10.52 -3.51 -7.45
N SER A 153 -9.52 -4.28 -7.87
CA SER A 153 -8.84 -4.05 -9.16
C SER A 153 -9.74 -4.36 -10.34
N ALA A 154 -10.54 -5.43 -10.28
CA ALA A 154 -11.51 -5.77 -11.32
C ALA A 154 -12.62 -4.71 -11.42
N GLY A 155 -13.06 -4.15 -10.30
CA GLY A 155 -14.05 -3.07 -10.21
C GLY A 155 -13.58 -1.72 -10.77
N LEU A 156 -12.28 -1.56 -11.05
CA LEU A 156 -11.71 -0.33 -11.62
C LEU A 156 -12.30 -0.06 -13.02
N LYS A 157 -13.26 0.85 -13.07
CA LYS A 157 -13.81 1.40 -14.32
C LYS A 157 -13.99 2.90 -14.16
N GLU A 158 -13.48 3.67 -15.08
CA GLU A 158 -13.60 5.14 -15.06
C GLU A 158 -15.06 5.56 -14.92
N GLY A 159 -15.34 6.47 -13.99
CA GLY A 159 -16.68 7.03 -13.74
C GLY A 159 -17.60 6.18 -12.87
N ARG A 160 -17.25 4.96 -12.45
CA ARG A 160 -18.13 4.07 -11.66
C ARG A 160 -17.74 3.99 -10.17
N ARG A 161 -17.62 5.15 -9.50
CA ARG A 161 -17.31 5.25 -8.07
C ARG A 161 -18.33 4.51 -7.17
N ALA A 162 -19.58 4.43 -7.60
CA ALA A 162 -20.61 3.69 -6.87
C ALA A 162 -20.29 2.19 -6.76
N ILE A 163 -19.73 1.58 -7.82
CA ILE A 163 -19.31 0.16 -7.78
C ILE A 163 -18.14 -0.04 -6.83
N GLU A 164 -17.11 0.84 -6.89
CA GLU A 164 -15.98 0.80 -5.97
C GLU A 164 -16.45 0.92 -4.51
N LEU A 165 -17.38 1.83 -4.24
CA LEU A 165 -17.98 2.02 -2.92
C LEU A 165 -18.78 0.80 -2.48
N ALA A 166 -19.62 0.24 -3.35
CA ALA A 166 -20.40 -0.96 -3.04
C ALA A 166 -19.51 -2.16 -2.68
N ILE A 167 -18.42 -2.38 -3.42
CA ILE A 167 -17.46 -3.45 -3.14
C ILE A 167 -16.80 -3.22 -1.78
N LEU A 168 -16.34 -2.00 -1.48
CA LEU A 168 -15.72 -1.68 -0.18
C LEU A 168 -16.67 -1.92 0.98
N LEU A 169 -17.94 -1.50 0.85
CA LEU A 169 -18.97 -1.71 1.88
C LEU A 169 -19.27 -3.20 2.08
N LEU A 170 -19.40 -3.96 0.98
CA LEU A 170 -19.60 -5.40 1.06
C LEU A 170 -18.46 -6.12 1.78
N LEU A 171 -17.21 -5.82 1.40
CA LEU A 171 -16.02 -6.39 2.05
C LEU A 171 -15.93 -5.97 3.53
N GLY A 172 -16.36 -4.74 3.85
CA GLY A 172 -16.48 -4.25 5.21
C GLY A 172 -17.50 -5.04 6.02
N ILE A 173 -18.70 -5.25 5.49
CA ILE A 173 -19.76 -6.03 6.15
C ILE A 173 -19.30 -7.47 6.40
N VAL A 174 -18.71 -8.13 5.39
CA VAL A 174 -18.16 -9.49 5.55
C VAL A 174 -17.10 -9.51 6.66
N SER A 175 -16.21 -8.51 6.68
CA SER A 175 -15.16 -8.43 7.70
C SER A 175 -15.71 -8.18 9.11
N ALA A 176 -16.78 -7.41 9.25
CA ALA A 176 -17.46 -7.21 10.52
C ALA A 176 -18.12 -8.51 11.02
N GLY A 177 -18.83 -9.22 10.14
CA GLY A 177 -19.48 -10.48 10.46
C GLY A 177 -18.51 -11.62 10.82
N LEU A 178 -17.24 -11.54 10.36
CA LEU A 178 -16.19 -12.52 10.63
C LEU A 178 -15.16 -12.03 11.68
N ASP A 179 -15.53 -11.16 12.60
CA ASP A 179 -14.69 -10.59 13.67
C ASP A 179 -13.32 -10.07 13.19
N SER A 180 -13.30 -9.45 12.02
CA SER A 180 -12.07 -8.90 11.44
C SER A 180 -12.07 -7.36 11.52
N ARG A 181 -12.04 -6.85 12.78
CA ARG A 181 -12.22 -5.43 13.13
C ARG A 181 -11.29 -4.47 12.39
N SER A 182 -10.01 -4.83 12.21
CA SER A 182 -9.03 -4.01 11.50
C SER A 182 -9.34 -3.88 10.01
N TYR A 183 -9.81 -4.96 9.37
CA TYR A 183 -10.26 -4.89 7.97
C TYR A 183 -11.53 -4.09 7.81
N PHE A 184 -12.52 -4.29 8.71
CA PHE A 184 -13.73 -3.49 8.73
C PHE A 184 -13.40 -1.98 8.76
N ALA A 185 -12.57 -1.57 9.73
CA ALA A 185 -12.16 -0.17 9.87
C ALA A 185 -11.42 0.35 8.62
N THR A 186 -10.56 -0.48 8.02
CA THR A 186 -9.78 -0.10 6.83
C THR A 186 -10.66 0.02 5.59
N PHE A 187 -11.62 -0.89 5.37
CA PHE A 187 -12.59 -0.79 4.28
C PHE A 187 -13.51 0.41 4.46
N LEU A 188 -13.96 0.67 5.68
CA LEU A 188 -14.78 1.85 5.99
C LEU A 188 -14.01 3.15 5.71
N LEU A 189 -12.75 3.25 6.15
CA LEU A 189 -11.92 4.41 5.88
C LEU A 189 -11.70 4.61 4.37
N ALA A 190 -11.42 3.55 3.62
CA ALA A 190 -11.29 3.62 2.17
C ALA A 190 -12.60 4.05 1.49
N ALA A 191 -13.76 3.58 1.98
CA ALA A 191 -15.08 4.00 1.50
C ALA A 191 -15.33 5.49 1.77
N VAL A 192 -15.02 5.99 2.96
CA VAL A 192 -15.11 7.43 3.31
C VAL A 192 -14.22 8.25 2.38
N LEU A 193 -13.00 7.80 2.07
CA LEU A 193 -12.11 8.49 1.13
C LEU A 193 -12.64 8.46 -0.32
N ILE A 194 -13.36 7.42 -0.75
CA ILE A 194 -14.06 7.41 -2.05
C ILE A 194 -15.17 8.45 -2.07
N VAL A 195 -16.04 8.46 -1.06
CA VAL A 195 -17.13 9.44 -0.92
C VAL A 195 -16.58 10.86 -0.91
N TRP A 196 -15.51 11.10 -0.18
CA TRP A 196 -14.82 12.41 -0.14
C TRP A 196 -14.41 12.90 -1.53
N GLN A 197 -14.04 12.01 -2.44
CA GLN A 197 -13.64 12.37 -3.81
C GLN A 197 -14.83 12.73 -4.72
N VAL A 198 -16.08 12.38 -4.35
CA VAL A 198 -17.30 12.68 -5.13
C VAL A 198 -17.81 14.09 -4.89
N ARG A 199 -17.34 14.80 -3.83
CA ARG A 199 -17.78 16.17 -3.50
C ARG A 199 -17.75 17.14 -4.69
N PRO A 200 -18.62 18.19 -4.75
CA PRO A 200 -18.65 19.19 -5.81
C PRO A 200 -17.31 19.93 -6.02
N LYS A 201 -17.01 20.30 -7.27
CA LYS A 201 -15.76 20.98 -7.63
C LYS A 201 -15.62 22.39 -7.04
N SER A 202 -16.74 23.06 -6.75
CA SER A 202 -16.78 24.43 -6.19
C SER A 202 -16.07 24.56 -4.85
N MET A 203 -15.91 23.48 -4.09
CA MET A 203 -15.17 23.47 -2.82
C MET A 203 -13.66 23.18 -2.98
N SER A 204 -13.16 23.08 -4.20
CA SER A 204 -11.74 22.74 -4.43
C SER A 204 -10.88 23.97 -4.67
N ARG A 205 -10.56 24.73 -3.65
CA ARG A 205 -9.25 25.36 -3.59
C ARG A 205 -8.22 24.23 -3.73
N GLN A 206 -7.18 24.38 -4.56
CA GLN A 206 -6.11 23.35 -4.68
C GLN A 206 -5.63 23.02 -3.27
N ALA A 207 -6.16 21.93 -2.70
CA ALA A 207 -5.80 21.54 -1.36
C ALA A 207 -4.33 21.11 -1.39
N SER A 208 -3.49 21.78 -0.62
CA SER A 208 -2.12 21.36 -0.38
C SER A 208 -2.16 19.89 0.06
N TRP A 209 -1.20 19.09 -0.38
CA TRP A 209 -1.07 17.69 0.03
C TRP A 209 -0.97 17.57 1.57
N THR A 210 -0.34 18.54 2.24
CA THR A 210 -0.25 18.59 3.70
C THR A 210 -1.63 18.76 4.34
N TRP A 211 -2.47 19.66 3.84
CA TRP A 211 -3.83 19.84 4.34
C TRP A 211 -4.68 18.58 4.13
N THR A 212 -4.50 17.91 2.98
CA THR A 212 -5.18 16.64 2.71
C THR A 212 -4.68 15.55 3.67
N ALA A 213 -3.40 15.50 4.02
CA ALA A 213 -2.87 14.56 5.00
C ALA A 213 -3.44 14.79 6.40
N VAL A 214 -3.55 16.05 6.85
CA VAL A 214 -4.20 16.41 8.12
C VAL A 214 -5.67 15.97 8.12
N LEU A 215 -6.39 16.26 7.06
CA LEU A 215 -7.78 15.80 6.91
C LEU A 215 -7.91 14.27 7.00
N MET A 216 -7.03 13.54 6.32
CA MET A 216 -7.03 12.07 6.38
C MET A 216 -6.76 11.56 7.78
N ALA A 217 -5.83 12.19 8.52
CA ALA A 217 -5.57 11.86 9.93
C ALA A 217 -6.83 12.10 10.79
N SER A 218 -7.53 13.22 10.57
CA SER A 218 -8.80 13.52 11.27
C SER A 218 -9.90 12.52 10.95
N LEU A 219 -10.03 12.11 9.68
CA LEU A 219 -10.98 11.08 9.27
C LEU A 219 -10.64 9.71 9.88
N SER A 220 -9.35 9.36 9.94
CA SER A 220 -8.90 8.12 10.58
C SER A 220 -9.23 8.11 12.07
N MET A 221 -9.03 9.23 12.77
CA MET A 221 -9.44 9.39 14.16
C MET A 221 -10.95 9.26 14.31
N GLY A 222 -11.74 9.87 13.41
CA GLY A 222 -13.21 9.73 13.42
C GLY A 222 -13.65 8.28 13.25
N VAL A 223 -13.05 7.54 12.32
CA VAL A 223 -13.32 6.09 12.13
C VAL A 223 -12.91 5.27 13.36
N TYR A 224 -11.79 5.61 13.99
CA TYR A 224 -11.35 4.97 15.24
C TYR A 224 -12.36 5.22 16.38
N VAL A 225 -12.77 6.47 16.59
CA VAL A 225 -13.76 6.82 17.63
C VAL A 225 -15.10 6.12 17.37
N LEU A 226 -15.59 6.16 16.12
CA LEU A 226 -16.83 5.46 15.75
C LEU A 226 -16.70 3.95 15.98
N GLY A 227 -15.61 3.34 15.50
CA GLY A 227 -15.38 1.90 15.64
C GLY A 227 -15.28 1.46 17.11
N SER A 228 -14.54 2.21 17.94
CA SER A 228 -14.44 1.93 19.39
C SER A 228 -15.79 2.08 20.09
N THR A 229 -16.58 3.11 19.76
CA THR A 229 -17.93 3.30 20.29
C THR A 229 -18.84 2.13 19.94
N LEU A 230 -18.84 1.68 18.69
CA LEU A 230 -19.64 0.54 18.23
C LEU A 230 -19.24 -0.76 18.94
N LEU A 231 -17.96 -0.97 19.18
CA LEU A 231 -17.43 -2.13 19.90
C LEU A 231 -17.83 -2.13 21.38
N VAL A 232 -17.60 -1.02 22.07
CA VAL A 232 -17.90 -0.90 23.52
C VAL A 232 -19.40 -0.99 23.82
N ASN A 233 -20.23 -0.45 22.93
CA ASN A 233 -21.69 -0.52 23.09
C ASN A 233 -22.33 -1.84 22.59
N GLY A 234 -21.54 -2.81 22.13
CA GLY A 234 -22.01 -4.13 21.75
C GLY A 234 -22.70 -4.23 20.37
N TYR A 235 -22.71 -3.16 19.56
CA TYR A 235 -23.30 -3.18 18.22
C TYR A 235 -22.62 -4.16 17.25
N LEU A 236 -21.39 -4.57 17.54
CA LEU A 236 -20.61 -5.53 16.75
C LEU A 236 -20.56 -6.93 17.42
N GLY A 237 -21.45 -7.20 18.37
CA GLY A 237 -21.61 -8.49 19.04
C GLY A 237 -21.03 -8.51 20.45
N GLN A 238 -21.61 -9.35 21.33
CA GLN A 238 -21.28 -9.41 22.76
C GLN A 238 -19.84 -9.88 23.02
N VAL A 239 -19.34 -10.83 22.25
CA VAL A 239 -17.95 -11.33 22.35
C VAL A 239 -16.94 -10.23 22.04
N ALA A 240 -17.21 -9.45 20.97
CA ALA A 240 -16.37 -8.31 20.59
C ALA A 240 -16.43 -7.20 21.64
N GLN A 241 -17.58 -6.98 22.26
CA GLN A 241 -17.77 -6.02 23.35
C GLN A 241 -16.97 -6.41 24.58
N ALA A 242 -17.18 -7.61 25.12
CA ALA A 242 -16.49 -8.09 26.33
C ALA A 242 -14.96 -8.01 26.17
N ARG A 243 -14.43 -8.47 25.04
CA ARG A 243 -13.01 -8.39 24.73
C ARG A 243 -12.50 -6.96 24.61
N SER A 244 -13.30 -6.03 24.08
CA SER A 244 -12.90 -4.63 23.94
C SER A 244 -12.88 -3.90 25.26
N ILE A 245 -13.87 -4.17 26.14
CA ILE A 245 -13.91 -3.64 27.51
C ILE A 245 -12.70 -4.15 28.27
N GLN A 246 -12.42 -5.45 28.27
CA GLN A 246 -11.25 -6.02 28.91
C GLN A 246 -9.94 -5.36 28.46
N GLN A 247 -9.74 -5.16 27.14
CA GLN A 247 -8.55 -4.49 26.61
C GLN A 247 -8.39 -3.05 27.10
N ILE A 248 -9.50 -2.32 27.27
CA ILE A 248 -9.48 -0.94 27.78
C ILE A 248 -9.18 -0.94 29.28
N ASP A 249 -9.81 -1.83 30.05
CA ASP A 249 -9.64 -1.94 31.52
C ASP A 249 -8.19 -2.33 31.88
N GLU A 250 -7.59 -3.25 31.11
CA GLU A 250 -6.22 -3.70 31.37
C GLU A 250 -5.17 -2.66 30.95
N ALA A 251 -5.25 -2.10 29.76
CA ALA A 251 -4.18 -1.28 29.18
C ALA A 251 -4.55 0.19 28.94
N GLY A 252 -5.70 0.65 29.42
CA GLY A 252 -6.17 2.03 29.27
C GLY A 252 -6.59 2.42 27.84
N SER A 253 -6.40 1.55 26.85
CA SER A 253 -6.84 1.79 25.48
C SER A 253 -7.04 0.51 24.68
N LEU A 254 -7.98 0.54 23.73
CA LEU A 254 -8.28 -0.56 22.83
C LEU A 254 -7.06 -0.97 21.97
N ILE A 255 -6.22 0.01 21.59
CA ILE A 255 -5.04 -0.25 20.77
C ILE A 255 -3.95 -0.91 21.60
N LEU A 256 -3.59 -0.36 22.74
CA LEU A 256 -2.53 -0.90 23.60
C LEU A 256 -2.88 -2.27 24.15
N GLY A 257 -4.12 -2.47 24.66
CA GLY A 257 -4.57 -3.76 25.17
C GLY A 257 -4.69 -4.83 24.07
N GLY A 258 -4.93 -4.40 22.81
CA GLY A 258 -4.93 -5.31 21.68
C GLY A 258 -3.56 -5.54 21.02
N ARG A 259 -2.51 -4.81 21.44
CA ARG A 259 -1.17 -4.80 20.84
C ARG A 259 -0.06 -4.63 21.88
N PRO A 260 0.05 -5.54 22.86
CA PRO A 260 1.06 -5.46 23.90
C PRO A 260 2.49 -5.53 23.37
N GLU A 261 2.69 -6.04 22.14
CA GLU A 261 3.98 -6.10 21.46
C GLU A 261 4.63 -4.72 21.27
N LEU A 262 3.83 -3.66 21.19
CA LEU A 262 4.36 -2.30 21.11
C LEU A 262 5.09 -1.90 22.40
N ALA A 263 4.56 -2.26 23.56
CA ALA A 263 5.21 -1.99 24.84
C ALA A 263 6.52 -2.77 24.98
N ALA A 264 6.55 -4.03 24.54
CA ALA A 264 7.76 -4.84 24.47
C ALA A 264 8.80 -4.17 23.55
N THR A 265 8.39 -3.75 22.36
CA THR A 265 9.26 -3.08 21.37
C THR A 265 9.88 -1.81 21.94
N ILE A 266 9.07 -0.94 22.58
CA ILE A 266 9.54 0.32 23.18
C ILE A 266 10.55 0.04 24.31
N SER A 267 10.31 -0.96 25.15
CA SER A 267 11.22 -1.34 26.24
C SER A 267 12.55 -1.87 25.71
N LEU A 268 12.51 -2.70 24.67
CA LEU A 268 13.71 -3.18 23.99
C LEU A 268 14.48 -2.03 23.31
N MET A 269 13.80 -1.10 22.66
CA MET A 269 14.44 0.07 22.03
C MET A 269 15.14 0.97 23.04
N LYS A 270 14.60 1.13 24.23
CA LYS A 270 15.24 1.88 25.33
C LYS A 270 16.50 1.21 25.82
N ALA A 271 16.47 -0.12 25.96
CA ALA A 271 17.62 -0.91 26.45
C ALA A 271 18.70 -1.13 25.37
N TYR A 272 18.27 -1.33 24.11
CA TYR A 272 19.15 -1.69 22.98
C TYR A 272 18.87 -0.80 21.76
N PRO A 273 19.21 0.50 21.78
CA PRO A 273 18.79 1.45 20.77
C PRO A 273 19.24 1.13 19.33
N TRP A 274 20.32 0.35 19.19
CA TRP A 274 20.86 -0.03 17.89
C TRP A 274 20.24 -1.27 17.26
N GLY A 275 19.28 -1.93 17.93
CA GLY A 275 18.72 -3.20 17.46
C GLY A 275 19.72 -4.34 17.57
N PHE A 276 19.45 -5.47 16.87
CA PHE A 276 20.20 -6.72 17.06
C PHE A 276 20.83 -7.23 15.76
N GLY A 277 20.21 -6.96 14.61
CA GLY A 277 20.64 -7.47 13.32
C GLY A 277 19.86 -8.70 12.85
N VAL A 278 19.93 -8.98 11.56
CA VAL A 278 19.16 -10.03 10.91
C VAL A 278 19.65 -11.41 11.33
N GLY A 279 18.72 -12.31 11.70
CA GLY A 279 19.02 -13.69 12.07
C GLY A 279 19.58 -13.89 13.46
N VAL A 280 19.64 -12.83 14.28
CA VAL A 280 20.06 -12.90 15.69
C VAL A 280 18.94 -13.55 16.52
N VAL A 281 19.33 -14.48 17.37
CA VAL A 281 18.44 -15.15 18.32
C VAL A 281 18.40 -14.37 19.62
N PRO A 282 17.21 -14.02 20.13
CA PRO A 282 17.07 -13.35 21.42
C PRO A 282 17.65 -14.18 22.56
N ASN A 283 18.26 -13.51 23.53
CA ASN A 283 18.71 -14.13 24.77
C ASN A 283 17.69 -13.90 25.90
N PRO A 284 17.80 -14.62 27.05
CA PRO A 284 16.85 -14.48 28.16
C PRO A 284 16.73 -13.06 28.72
N THR A 285 17.78 -12.25 28.67
CA THR A 285 17.78 -10.87 29.17
C THR A 285 16.86 -9.98 28.32
N GLU A 286 16.92 -10.11 27.01
CA GLU A 286 16.07 -9.36 26.09
C GLU A 286 14.61 -9.78 26.20
N ILE A 287 14.37 -11.10 26.36
CA ILE A 287 12.99 -11.60 26.61
C ILE A 287 12.44 -11.02 27.91
N LEU A 288 13.27 -10.92 28.96
CA LEU A 288 12.87 -10.32 30.23
C LEU A 288 12.54 -8.83 30.08
N VAL A 289 13.37 -8.07 29.35
CA VAL A 289 13.13 -6.63 29.08
C VAL A 289 11.81 -6.44 28.30
N ALA A 290 11.53 -7.30 27.30
CA ALA A 290 10.29 -7.28 26.57
C ALA A 290 9.07 -7.57 27.47
N LYS A 291 9.17 -8.60 28.32
CA LYS A 291 8.13 -8.96 29.29
C LYS A 291 7.87 -7.85 30.32
N GLN A 292 8.91 -7.19 30.79
CA GLN A 292 8.77 -6.03 31.70
C GLN A 292 8.01 -4.89 31.01
N GLY A 293 8.29 -4.64 29.73
CA GLY A 293 7.55 -3.65 28.95
C GLY A 293 6.05 -3.96 28.85
N MET A 294 5.69 -5.21 28.62
CA MET A 294 4.29 -5.66 28.58
C MET A 294 3.62 -5.58 29.94
N ALA A 295 4.29 -6.02 31.01
CA ALA A 295 3.78 -5.91 32.38
C ALA A 295 3.53 -4.45 32.78
N GLY A 296 4.32 -3.50 32.27
CA GLY A 296 4.14 -2.07 32.51
C GLY A 296 2.84 -1.48 31.95
N ILE A 297 2.13 -2.20 31.09
CA ILE A 297 0.78 -1.87 30.59
C ILE A 297 -0.28 -2.85 31.11
N ASN A 298 -0.03 -3.53 32.24
CA ASN A 298 -0.88 -4.52 32.87
C ASN A 298 -1.22 -5.76 32.02
N TYR A 299 -0.41 -6.05 30.98
CA TYR A 299 -0.55 -7.27 30.19
C TYR A 299 0.24 -8.41 30.88
N ASP A 300 -0.39 -9.60 31.07
CA ASP A 300 0.33 -10.78 31.55
C ASP A 300 1.28 -11.34 30.50
N PRO A 301 2.60 -11.20 30.64
CA PRO A 301 3.57 -11.63 29.64
C PRO A 301 3.91 -13.14 29.74
N ASN A 302 3.32 -13.87 30.70
CA ASN A 302 3.65 -15.28 31.00
C ASN A 302 2.63 -16.26 30.41
N ASN A 303 1.83 -15.83 29.44
CA ASN A 303 0.81 -16.65 28.79
C ASN A 303 1.35 -17.48 27.60
N GLY A 304 2.66 -17.57 27.43
CA GLY A 304 3.33 -18.28 26.34
C GLY A 304 3.40 -17.53 25.01
N TYR A 305 2.74 -16.38 24.88
CA TYR A 305 2.71 -15.61 23.64
C TYR A 305 4.09 -15.05 23.26
N VAL A 306 4.81 -14.57 24.26
CA VAL A 306 6.14 -13.95 24.07
C VAL A 306 7.13 -14.97 23.53
N GLU A 307 7.18 -16.16 24.12
CA GLU A 307 8.12 -17.22 23.75
C GLU A 307 7.76 -17.90 22.43
N GLN A 308 6.46 -18.10 22.17
CA GLN A 308 6.01 -18.84 20.99
C GLN A 308 6.01 -18.00 19.72
N TYR A 309 5.63 -16.72 19.84
CA TYR A 309 5.34 -15.89 18.66
C TYR A 309 6.30 -14.72 18.46
N MET A 310 6.95 -14.22 19.53
CA MET A 310 7.82 -13.05 19.43
C MET A 310 9.31 -13.39 19.43
N PHE A 311 9.75 -14.37 20.24
CA PHE A 311 11.16 -14.64 20.53
C PHE A 311 11.49 -16.12 20.44
N GLY A 312 11.15 -16.78 19.35
CA GLY A 312 11.57 -18.15 19.08
C GLY A 312 13.03 -18.21 18.61
N ASP A 313 13.23 -18.37 17.33
CA ASP A 313 14.54 -18.42 16.67
C ASP A 313 15.02 -17.08 16.10
N ARG A 314 14.25 -15.98 16.31
CA ARG A 314 14.51 -14.62 15.83
C ARG A 314 13.67 -13.60 16.57
N PHE A 315 13.99 -12.32 16.41
CA PHE A 315 13.12 -11.22 16.82
C PHE A 315 11.96 -11.05 15.84
N GLU A 316 10.72 -11.21 16.29
CA GLU A 316 9.49 -10.97 15.54
C GLU A 316 8.54 -10.12 16.40
N LEU A 317 8.63 -8.80 16.26
CA LEU A 317 7.97 -7.84 17.16
C LEU A 317 6.54 -7.49 16.75
N HIS A 318 5.96 -8.23 15.81
CA HIS A 318 4.58 -8.10 15.33
C HIS A 318 4.21 -6.69 14.86
N SER A 319 5.22 -5.88 14.54
CA SER A 319 5.09 -4.58 13.88
C SER A 319 6.22 -4.41 12.86
N THR A 320 5.89 -3.93 11.66
CA THR A 320 6.91 -3.64 10.65
C THR A 320 7.95 -2.63 11.18
N PHE A 321 7.50 -1.68 12.00
CA PHE A 321 8.35 -0.73 12.71
C PHE A 321 9.35 -1.45 13.62
N GLY A 322 8.88 -2.33 14.50
CA GLY A 322 9.71 -3.08 15.43
C GLY A 322 10.67 -4.02 14.69
N ASP A 323 10.17 -4.75 13.69
CA ASP A 323 10.99 -5.69 12.91
C ASP A 323 12.09 -4.99 12.12
N LEU A 324 11.79 -3.83 11.50
CA LEU A 324 12.80 -3.04 10.78
C LEU A 324 13.86 -2.50 11.73
N TRP A 325 13.48 -2.05 12.92
CA TRP A 325 14.44 -1.62 13.91
C TRP A 325 15.27 -2.78 14.45
N ALA A 326 14.64 -3.85 14.91
CA ALA A 326 15.34 -4.96 15.56
C ALA A 326 16.32 -5.64 14.60
N ASN A 327 15.89 -5.89 13.35
CA ASN A 327 16.71 -6.63 12.39
C ASN A 327 17.65 -5.74 11.57
N TYR A 328 17.36 -4.43 11.38
CA TYR A 328 18.12 -3.57 10.49
C TYR A 328 18.55 -2.25 11.13
N SER A 329 18.42 -2.15 12.47
CA SER A 329 18.90 -1.01 13.24
C SER A 329 18.18 0.32 12.85
N VAL A 330 18.82 1.44 13.17
CA VAL A 330 18.34 2.78 12.82
C VAL A 330 18.16 2.96 11.30
N VAL A 331 18.95 2.27 10.48
CA VAL A 331 18.81 2.30 9.02
C VAL A 331 17.46 1.71 8.57
N GLY A 332 16.99 0.65 9.25
CA GLY A 332 15.64 0.11 9.07
C GLY A 332 14.57 1.13 9.39
N LEU A 333 14.74 1.92 10.45
CA LEU A 333 13.81 3.03 10.78
C LEU A 333 13.82 4.13 9.72
N VAL A 334 14.97 4.47 9.15
CA VAL A 334 15.05 5.41 8.03
C VAL A 334 14.25 4.89 6.83
N SER A 335 14.38 3.60 6.51
CA SER A 335 13.57 2.98 5.44
C SER A 335 12.08 3.01 5.76
N LEU A 336 11.68 2.75 6.99
CA LEU A 336 10.30 2.90 7.44
C LEU A 336 9.77 4.33 7.21
N LEU A 337 10.53 5.36 7.59
CA LEU A 337 10.15 6.75 7.40
C LEU A 337 10.02 7.12 5.92
N VAL A 338 10.92 6.62 5.06
CA VAL A 338 10.83 6.79 3.61
C VAL A 338 9.56 6.12 3.05
N ILE A 339 9.27 4.89 3.47
CA ILE A 339 8.06 4.17 3.09
C ILE A 339 6.81 4.94 3.54
N LEU A 340 6.75 5.31 4.82
CA LEU A 340 5.64 6.08 5.40
C LEU A 340 5.39 7.37 4.62
N PHE A 341 6.46 8.15 4.39
CA PHE A 341 6.37 9.40 3.62
C PHE A 341 5.84 9.15 2.21
N MET A 342 6.31 8.12 1.52
CA MET A 342 5.88 7.82 0.14
C MET A 342 4.41 7.38 0.09
N VAL A 343 3.97 6.54 1.03
CA VAL A 343 2.58 6.08 1.09
C VAL A 343 1.65 7.25 1.42
N VAL A 344 1.94 8.04 2.45
CA VAL A 344 1.13 9.20 2.85
C VAL A 344 1.08 10.25 1.73
N ARG A 345 2.22 10.58 1.13
CA ARG A 345 2.29 11.54 0.02
C ARG A 345 1.49 11.07 -1.19
N SER A 346 1.61 9.78 -1.55
CA SER A 346 0.85 9.19 -2.66
C SER A 346 -0.65 9.25 -2.38
N LEU A 347 -1.07 8.79 -1.21
CA LEU A 347 -2.47 8.78 -0.78
C LEU A 347 -3.03 10.21 -0.77
N ALA A 348 -2.35 11.16 -0.15
CA ALA A 348 -2.77 12.55 -0.12
C ALA A 348 -2.88 13.16 -1.53
N PHE A 349 -1.91 12.85 -2.41
CA PHE A 349 -1.94 13.33 -3.79
C PHE A 349 -3.14 12.80 -4.58
N VAL A 350 -3.41 11.49 -4.49
CA VAL A 350 -4.53 10.89 -5.26
C VAL A 350 -5.89 11.32 -4.73
N VAL A 351 -6.03 11.51 -3.41
CA VAL A 351 -7.26 12.02 -2.76
C VAL A 351 -7.48 13.49 -3.12
N ALA A 352 -6.45 14.34 -3.02
CA ALA A 352 -6.54 15.76 -3.37
C ALA A 352 -6.94 15.97 -4.84
N ASN A 353 -6.40 15.15 -5.74
CA ASN A 353 -6.68 15.20 -7.17
C ASN A 353 -7.87 14.36 -7.61
N ARG A 354 -8.60 13.72 -6.70
CA ARG A 354 -9.77 12.84 -6.96
C ARG A 354 -9.47 11.70 -7.94
N LYS A 355 -8.23 11.18 -7.90
CA LYS A 355 -7.73 10.11 -8.77
C LYS A 355 -7.49 8.80 -8.01
N GLY A 356 -7.78 8.77 -6.70
CA GLY A 356 -7.63 7.58 -5.88
C GLY A 356 -8.64 6.52 -6.27
N SER A 357 -8.18 5.34 -6.67
CA SER A 357 -9.02 4.15 -6.85
C SER A 357 -9.24 3.43 -5.52
N ALA A 358 -10.32 2.69 -5.38
CA ALA A 358 -10.64 1.97 -4.16
C ALA A 358 -9.52 1.01 -3.74
N VAL A 359 -8.92 0.28 -4.69
CA VAL A 359 -7.80 -0.62 -4.41
C VAL A 359 -6.58 0.13 -3.86
N LEU A 360 -6.21 1.28 -4.43
CA LEU A 360 -5.07 2.06 -3.96
C LEU A 360 -5.35 2.69 -2.58
N LEU A 361 -6.57 3.18 -2.36
CA LEU A 361 -6.97 3.73 -1.06
C LEU A 361 -6.95 2.66 0.02
N PHE A 362 -7.58 1.50 -0.23
CA PHE A 362 -7.55 0.36 0.70
C PHE A 362 -6.12 -0.08 1.00
N LEU A 363 -5.31 -0.34 -0.03
CA LEU A 363 -3.93 -0.78 0.12
C LEU A 363 -3.07 0.23 0.89
N SER A 364 -3.27 1.54 0.65
CA SER A 364 -2.54 2.58 1.38
C SER A 364 -2.92 2.61 2.86
N CYS A 365 -4.21 2.58 3.17
CA CYS A 365 -4.69 2.53 4.56
C CYS A 365 -4.22 1.25 5.26
N TRP A 366 -4.32 0.10 4.59
CA TRP A 366 -3.88 -1.18 5.12
C TRP A 366 -2.36 -1.25 5.32
N THR A 367 -1.59 -0.69 4.40
CA THR A 367 -0.13 -0.59 4.57
C THR A 367 0.24 0.28 5.78
N LEU A 368 -0.41 1.45 5.96
CA LEU A 368 -0.19 2.29 7.13
C LEU A 368 -0.51 1.55 8.44
N TRP A 369 -1.60 0.77 8.47
CA TRP A 369 -1.91 -0.12 9.58
C TRP A 369 -0.80 -1.15 9.83
N ASN A 370 -0.33 -1.81 8.77
CA ASN A 370 0.69 -2.85 8.86
C ASN A 370 2.04 -2.31 9.37
N LEU A 371 2.41 -1.08 9.00
CA LEU A 371 3.66 -0.47 9.49
C LEU A 371 3.70 -0.45 11.01
N ALA A 372 2.56 -0.25 11.67
CA ALA A 372 2.46 -0.18 13.12
C ALA A 372 2.13 -1.54 13.78
N PHE A 373 1.35 -2.42 13.12
CA PHE A 373 0.64 -3.51 13.79
C PHE A 373 0.75 -4.88 13.11
N SER A 374 1.65 -5.06 12.15
CA SER A 374 1.84 -6.36 11.49
C SER A 374 3.32 -6.66 11.30
N PRO A 375 3.72 -7.94 11.44
CA PRO A 375 5.09 -8.35 11.16
C PRO A 375 5.51 -7.97 9.74
N LEU A 376 6.77 -7.59 9.56
CA LEU A 376 7.34 -7.21 8.26
C LEU A 376 7.06 -8.28 7.20
N TYR A 377 7.26 -9.54 7.55
CA TYR A 377 7.05 -10.68 6.66
C TYR A 377 5.61 -10.74 6.10
N SER A 378 4.61 -10.51 6.94
CA SER A 378 3.19 -10.49 6.54
C SER A 378 2.81 -9.22 5.77
N ALA A 379 3.48 -8.09 6.06
CA ALA A 379 3.19 -6.79 5.46
C ALA A 379 3.75 -6.67 4.02
N VAL A 380 4.84 -7.38 3.69
CA VAL A 380 5.58 -7.23 2.42
C VAL A 380 4.71 -7.35 1.16
N PRO A 381 3.77 -8.31 1.00
CA PRO A 381 2.99 -8.41 -0.24
C PRO A 381 2.14 -7.17 -0.49
N THR A 382 1.49 -6.65 0.56
CA THR A 382 0.69 -5.42 0.46
C THR A 382 1.56 -4.19 0.29
N LEU A 383 2.71 -4.14 0.94
CA LEU A 383 3.70 -3.08 0.79
C LEU A 383 4.22 -2.97 -0.65
N MET A 384 4.57 -4.11 -1.28
CA MET A 384 5.04 -4.15 -2.67
C MET A 384 4.00 -3.56 -3.62
N ILE A 385 2.76 -4.05 -3.56
CA ILE A 385 1.72 -3.57 -4.49
C ILE A 385 1.31 -2.12 -4.19
N THR A 386 1.29 -1.71 -2.91
CA THR A 386 0.98 -0.33 -2.52
C THR A 386 2.00 0.66 -3.08
N LEU A 387 3.29 0.41 -2.86
CA LEU A 387 4.36 1.25 -3.39
C LEU A 387 4.42 1.16 -4.92
N GLY A 388 4.27 -0.05 -5.46
CA GLY A 388 4.25 -0.27 -6.89
C GLY A 388 3.15 0.51 -7.60
N LEU A 389 1.92 0.53 -7.09
CA LEU A 389 0.79 1.30 -7.66
C LEU A 389 0.84 2.78 -7.26
N GLY A 390 1.29 3.09 -6.05
CA GLY A 390 1.21 4.43 -5.45
C GLY A 390 2.29 5.39 -5.92
N LEU A 391 3.50 4.93 -6.26
CA LEU A 391 4.57 5.83 -6.67
C LEU A 391 4.19 6.69 -7.87
N LEU A 392 4.36 8.02 -7.73
CA LEU A 392 3.90 9.01 -8.69
C LEU A 392 4.82 9.06 -9.93
N ASP A 393 4.23 8.92 -11.12
CA ASP A 393 4.94 9.11 -12.38
C ASP A 393 5.34 10.60 -12.55
N LYS A 394 6.62 10.85 -12.87
CA LYS A 394 7.15 12.20 -13.08
C LYS A 394 6.46 12.93 -14.24
N GLN A 395 6.07 12.20 -15.29
CA GLN A 395 5.40 12.79 -16.45
C GLN A 395 3.94 13.14 -16.15
N ALA A 396 3.22 12.30 -15.42
CA ALA A 396 1.82 12.55 -15.04
C ALA A 396 1.66 13.72 -14.06
N SER A 397 2.73 14.09 -13.35
CA SER A 397 2.72 15.15 -12.34
C SER A 397 3.11 16.53 -12.88
N ARG A 398 3.45 16.67 -14.18
CA ARG A 398 3.72 17.97 -14.78
C ARG A 398 2.40 18.68 -15.09
N PRO A 399 2.25 19.98 -14.74
CA PRO A 399 1.10 20.76 -15.14
C PRO A 399 0.91 20.70 -16.64
N ALA A 400 -0.32 20.68 -17.13
CA ALA A 400 -0.65 20.60 -18.55
C ALA A 400 -0.08 21.76 -19.40
N ILE A 401 0.25 22.86 -18.74
CA ILE A 401 0.79 24.10 -19.35
C ILE A 401 2.15 23.88 -20.07
N ASN A 402 2.91 22.84 -19.71
CA ASN A 402 4.22 22.53 -20.32
C ASN A 402 4.23 21.31 -21.25
N ARG A 403 3.09 20.80 -21.64
CA ARG A 403 3.05 19.85 -22.76
C ARG A 403 3.19 20.65 -24.04
N LYS A 404 4.42 20.84 -24.53
CA LYS A 404 4.61 21.25 -25.94
C LYS A 404 3.74 20.34 -26.78
N PRO A 405 2.82 20.89 -27.62
CA PRO A 405 2.14 20.05 -28.58
C PRO A 405 3.23 19.39 -29.42
N THR A 406 3.23 18.08 -29.47
CA THR A 406 4.00 17.34 -30.43
C THR A 406 3.36 17.70 -31.79
N ILE A 407 3.91 18.70 -32.45
CA ILE A 407 3.57 18.99 -33.83
C ILE A 407 3.99 17.74 -34.59
N GLY A 408 3.01 16.87 -34.84
CA GLY A 408 3.17 15.75 -35.73
C GLY A 408 3.67 16.31 -37.06
N LYS A 409 4.68 15.71 -37.61
CA LYS A 409 5.13 15.90 -38.99
C LYS A 409 3.94 15.61 -39.91
N LEU A 410 3.12 16.63 -40.15
CA LEU A 410 2.17 16.74 -41.25
C LEU A 410 2.66 17.92 -42.08
N GLY A 411 3.69 17.70 -42.82
CA GLY A 411 4.27 18.71 -43.67
C GLY A 411 5.12 18.08 -44.76
N THR A 412 4.50 17.34 -45.66
CA THR A 412 5.02 17.12 -47.04
C THR A 412 4.01 16.24 -47.80
N GLU A 413 2.88 16.85 -48.19
CA GLU A 413 2.05 16.42 -49.31
C GLU A 413 0.87 17.39 -49.49
N LEU A 414 1.11 18.61 -49.95
CA LEU A 414 0.09 19.49 -50.54
C LEU A 414 0.79 20.61 -51.33
N SER A 415 1.51 20.21 -52.36
CA SER A 415 1.85 21.10 -53.46
C SER A 415 1.44 20.43 -54.76
N THR A 416 0.18 20.49 -55.11
CA THR A 416 -0.34 20.46 -56.48
C THR A 416 -1.88 20.43 -56.44
N VAL A 417 -2.49 21.57 -56.15
CA VAL A 417 -3.87 21.84 -56.66
C VAL A 417 -3.91 23.28 -57.12
N LYS A 418 -3.95 23.47 -58.43
CA LYS A 418 -4.19 24.75 -59.11
C LYS A 418 -5.56 25.32 -58.73
N PRO A 419 -5.68 26.66 -58.55
CA PRO A 419 -6.97 27.30 -58.30
C PRO A 419 -7.77 27.44 -59.59
N LYS A 420 -8.99 26.89 -59.63
CA LYS A 420 -10.01 27.21 -60.62
C LYS A 420 -10.69 28.53 -60.21
N ARG A 421 -10.42 29.59 -61.01
CA ARG A 421 -11.20 30.84 -61.02
C ARG A 421 -12.63 30.54 -61.47
N SER A 422 -13.60 30.98 -60.69
CA SER A 422 -14.97 31.23 -61.20
C SER A 422 -15.42 32.59 -60.67
N ILE A 423 -15.57 33.48 -61.61
CA ILE A 423 -16.10 34.82 -61.47
C ILE A 423 -17.63 34.68 -61.41
N MET A 424 -18.30 35.26 -60.38
CA MET A 424 -19.68 35.76 -60.53
C MET A 424 -19.90 36.94 -59.61
N GLN A 425 -20.37 38.02 -60.23
CA GLN A 425 -20.66 39.36 -59.71
C GLN A 425 -21.95 39.40 -58.85
N PRO A 426 -22.16 40.50 -58.11
CA PRO A 426 -23.22 40.68 -57.16
C PRO A 426 -24.52 41.23 -57.80
N LYS A 427 -25.66 40.84 -57.28
CA LYS A 427 -26.92 41.55 -57.51
C LYS A 427 -27.39 42.19 -56.19
N ALA A 428 -27.37 43.51 -56.25
CA ALA A 428 -28.12 44.36 -55.31
C ALA A 428 -29.61 44.31 -55.63
N LEU A 429 -30.43 44.29 -54.61
CA LEU A 429 -31.79 44.85 -54.67
C LEU A 429 -32.24 45.30 -53.28
N ALA A 430 -32.63 46.56 -53.27
CA ALA A 430 -33.19 47.33 -52.20
C ALA A 430 -34.67 46.99 -51.91
N GLY A 431 -35.14 47.35 -50.74
CA GLY A 431 -36.58 47.34 -50.45
C GLY A 431 -36.86 47.48 -48.94
N THR A 432 -36.78 48.68 -48.46
CA THR A 432 -37.77 49.51 -47.73
C THR A 432 -38.62 48.89 -46.63
N ALA A 433 -38.40 49.43 -45.47
CA ALA A 433 -39.28 50.07 -44.47
C ALA A 433 -40.62 49.40 -44.05
N LYS A 434 -40.81 49.23 -42.75
CA LYS A 434 -41.80 50.03 -42.00
C LYS A 434 -41.76 49.74 -40.48
N LEU A 435 -41.78 50.85 -39.77
CA LEU A 435 -42.07 51.00 -38.34
C LEU A 435 -43.38 50.34 -37.94
N SER A 436 -43.48 49.84 -36.70
CA SER A 436 -44.62 50.11 -35.80
C SER A 436 -44.21 49.92 -34.35
N LYS A 437 -44.36 51.02 -33.60
CA LYS A 437 -44.41 51.15 -32.15
C LYS A 437 -45.61 50.39 -31.56
N ARG A 438 -45.48 49.84 -30.36
CA ARG A 438 -46.41 50.04 -29.22
C ARG A 438 -45.84 49.35 -27.98
N VAL A 439 -45.73 50.16 -26.97
CA VAL A 439 -45.74 49.91 -25.51
C VAL A 439 -47.13 50.49 -25.07
N PRO A 440 -47.73 50.27 -23.90
CA PRO A 440 -47.42 49.38 -22.75
C PRO A 440 -48.67 48.61 -22.26
N GLU A 441 -48.52 47.67 -21.37
CA GLU A 441 -49.10 47.68 -20.01
C GLU A 441 -48.36 46.64 -19.18
#